data_e05699f8c7aa46d83801bee07ccf3a11
#
_entry.id   e05699f8c7aa46d83801bee07ccf3a11
#
_cell.length_a   1.000
_cell.length_b   1.000
_cell.length_c   1.000
_cell.angle_alpha   90.00
_cell.angle_beta   90.00
_cell.angle_gamma   90.00
#
_symmetry.space_group_name_H-M   'P 1'
#
loop_
_entity.id
_entity.type
_entity.pdbx_description
1 polymer ?
#
loop_
_entity_poly.entity_id
_entity_poly.type
_entity_poly.pdbx_seq_one_letter_code
_entity_poly.pdbx_strand_id
1 'polypeptide(L)'
;PFVEYWADFMPEAPRVLPQDDLGLTEGAHDLVIHAMALHWADDPVGQLVQAARALKPDGLFLGGFFGGESLTELRDVLRQAEIAVMGGLSPRVAPMGDLRDMGGLLGRAGFALPVADTLRKTISYRDIFHLIGDLRDMGETNVLDARHRAAPPRDLFTRADEIYKTTYPFEENRIRSTVEIVFLSGWKPDASQQKPLRPGSAQARLADALGVTEF
;
A
#
# COMPACT_ATOMS: atom_id res chain seq x y z
N PRO A 1 8.90 5.72 -18.20
CA PRO A 1 10.21 5.10 -17.86
C PRO A 1 10.07 3.66 -17.36
N PHE A 2 8.97 3.30 -16.65
CA PHE A 2 8.82 1.97 -16.04
C PHE A 2 8.36 0.87 -17.02
N VAL A 3 7.67 1.23 -18.10
CA VAL A 3 7.17 0.27 -19.10
C VAL A 3 8.32 -0.50 -19.77
N GLU A 4 9.41 0.19 -20.07
CA GLU A 4 10.60 -0.42 -20.68
C GLU A 4 11.28 -1.43 -19.75
N TYR A 5 11.26 -1.19 -18.44
CA TYR A 5 11.87 -2.06 -17.45
C TYR A 5 11.16 -3.43 -17.33
N TRP A 6 9.83 -3.43 -17.51
CA TRP A 6 9.03 -4.66 -17.43
C TRP A 6 9.00 -5.46 -18.73
N ALA A 7 9.35 -4.82 -19.86
CA ALA A 7 9.31 -5.47 -21.17
C ALA A 7 10.21 -6.72 -21.24
N ASP A 8 11.34 -6.72 -20.51
CA ASP A 8 12.28 -7.83 -20.50
C ASP A 8 11.82 -9.04 -19.64
N PHE A 9 10.82 -8.83 -18.78
CA PHE A 9 10.31 -9.83 -17.84
C PHE A 9 8.91 -10.34 -18.22
N MET A 10 8.25 -9.71 -19.17
CA MET A 10 6.87 -10.04 -19.54
C MET A 10 6.82 -10.70 -20.91
N PRO A 11 6.01 -11.78 -21.08
CA PRO A 11 5.83 -12.42 -22.38
C PRO A 11 5.15 -11.51 -23.42
N GLU A 12 4.40 -10.52 -22.96
CA GLU A 12 3.72 -9.53 -23.80
C GLU A 12 4.15 -8.12 -23.39
N ALA A 13 4.18 -7.20 -24.33
CA ALA A 13 4.52 -5.80 -24.06
C ALA A 13 3.52 -5.20 -23.06
N PRO A 14 4.01 -4.53 -21.99
CA PRO A 14 3.14 -3.88 -21.03
C PRO A 14 2.32 -2.76 -21.69
N ARG A 15 1.06 -2.63 -21.30
CA ARG A 15 0.16 -1.58 -21.76
C ARG A 15 0.01 -0.49 -20.71
N VAL A 16 0.05 0.76 -21.13
CA VAL A 16 -0.33 1.90 -20.30
C VAL A 16 -1.83 2.08 -20.40
N LEU A 17 -2.50 2.05 -19.27
CA LEU A 17 -3.95 2.20 -19.16
C LEU A 17 -4.29 3.56 -18.55
N PRO A 18 -5.51 4.07 -18.78
CA PRO A 18 -6.04 5.20 -18.01
C PRO A 18 -6.01 4.91 -16.51
N GLN A 19 -5.91 5.96 -15.71
CA GLN A 19 -5.98 5.84 -14.26
C GLN A 19 -7.32 5.18 -13.87
N ASP A 20 -7.29 4.30 -12.87
CA ASP A 20 -8.41 3.52 -12.36
C ASP A 20 -9.09 2.56 -13.35
N ASP A 21 -8.63 2.44 -14.59
CA ASP A 21 -9.06 1.40 -15.53
C ASP A 21 -8.00 0.29 -15.61
N LEU A 22 -8.34 -0.91 -15.15
CA LEU A 22 -7.43 -2.06 -15.19
C LEU A 22 -7.41 -2.75 -16.56
N GLY A 23 -8.31 -2.40 -17.47
CA GLY A 23 -8.37 -2.96 -18.83
C GLY A 23 -8.49 -4.48 -18.89
N LEU A 24 -9.04 -5.11 -17.84
CA LEU A 24 -9.15 -6.55 -17.70
C LEU A 24 -10.44 -7.08 -18.32
N THR A 25 -10.37 -8.25 -18.94
CA THR A 25 -11.54 -8.95 -19.48
C THR A 25 -12.27 -9.66 -18.35
N GLU A 26 -13.59 -9.47 -18.28
CA GLU A 26 -14.44 -10.08 -17.26
C GLU A 26 -14.44 -11.62 -17.34
N GLY A 27 -14.27 -12.27 -16.18
CA GLY A 27 -14.32 -13.74 -16.06
C GLY A 27 -13.23 -14.49 -16.83
N ALA A 28 -12.13 -13.83 -17.19
CA ALA A 28 -11.10 -14.41 -18.03
C ALA A 28 -9.85 -14.91 -17.28
N HIS A 29 -9.69 -14.49 -16.02
CA HIS A 29 -8.43 -14.69 -15.30
C HIS A 29 -8.58 -15.64 -14.12
N ASP A 30 -7.61 -16.52 -13.91
CA ASP A 30 -7.51 -17.38 -12.74
C ASP A 30 -6.80 -16.68 -11.57
N LEU A 31 -5.96 -15.70 -11.90
CA LEU A 31 -5.19 -14.88 -10.95
C LEU A 31 -5.12 -13.43 -11.43
N VAL A 32 -5.35 -12.50 -10.51
CA VAL A 32 -5.07 -11.08 -10.71
C VAL A 32 -4.08 -10.64 -9.63
N ILE A 33 -2.95 -10.08 -10.05
CA ILE A 33 -1.95 -9.49 -9.14
C ILE A 33 -1.96 -7.98 -9.32
N HIS A 34 -2.18 -7.25 -8.23
CA HIS A 34 -2.16 -5.79 -8.18
C HIS A 34 -0.96 -5.33 -7.34
N ALA A 35 0.16 -5.06 -8.00
CA ALA A 35 1.42 -4.81 -7.33
C ALA A 35 1.76 -3.31 -7.28
N MET A 36 1.98 -2.78 -6.06
CA MET A 36 2.52 -1.46 -5.76
C MET A 36 1.84 -0.30 -6.51
N ALA A 37 0.52 -0.35 -6.69
CA ALA A 37 -0.21 0.69 -7.40
C ALA A 37 -1.53 1.12 -6.73
N LEU A 38 -2.12 0.31 -5.83
CA LEU A 38 -3.42 0.63 -5.25
C LEU A 38 -3.43 1.90 -4.39
N HIS A 39 -2.32 2.26 -3.78
CA HIS A 39 -2.17 3.50 -3.00
C HIS A 39 -2.13 4.77 -3.89
N TRP A 40 -2.05 4.60 -5.22
CA TRP A 40 -2.13 5.66 -6.22
C TRP A 40 -3.54 5.84 -6.78
N ALA A 41 -4.44 4.88 -6.54
CA ALA A 41 -5.78 4.88 -7.11
C ALA A 41 -6.62 6.04 -6.56
N ASP A 42 -7.31 6.76 -7.43
CA ASP A 42 -8.34 7.72 -7.02
C ASP A 42 -9.60 6.98 -6.56
N ASP A 43 -9.88 5.81 -7.17
CA ASP A 43 -10.95 4.90 -6.77
C ASP A 43 -10.43 3.47 -6.50
N PRO A 44 -9.82 3.23 -5.33
CA PRO A 44 -9.31 1.91 -4.98
C PRO A 44 -10.42 0.84 -4.91
N VAL A 45 -11.65 1.23 -4.54
CA VAL A 45 -12.79 0.30 -4.53
C VAL A 45 -13.15 -0.12 -5.95
N GLY A 46 -13.21 0.85 -6.87
CA GLY A 46 -13.49 0.57 -8.28
C GLY A 46 -12.45 -0.34 -8.92
N GLN A 47 -11.15 -0.16 -8.61
CA GLN A 47 -10.10 -1.06 -9.09
C GLN A 47 -10.26 -2.49 -8.51
N LEU A 48 -10.56 -2.63 -7.22
CA LEU A 48 -10.83 -3.93 -6.60
C LEU A 48 -12.07 -4.61 -7.20
N VAL A 49 -13.13 -3.86 -7.49
CA VAL A 49 -14.34 -4.39 -8.18
C VAL A 49 -14.00 -4.88 -9.58
N GLN A 50 -13.19 -4.14 -10.34
CA GLN A 50 -12.72 -4.56 -11.68
C GLN A 50 -11.90 -5.85 -11.57
N ALA A 51 -10.98 -5.94 -10.61
CA ALA A 51 -10.21 -7.16 -10.36
C ALA A 51 -11.12 -8.35 -10.02
N ALA A 52 -12.11 -8.15 -9.14
CA ALA A 52 -13.07 -9.18 -8.79
C ALA A 52 -13.93 -9.64 -9.98
N ARG A 53 -14.32 -8.72 -10.88
CA ARG A 53 -15.06 -9.06 -12.10
C ARG A 53 -14.21 -9.83 -13.11
N ALA A 54 -12.96 -9.48 -13.22
CA ALA A 54 -12.01 -10.11 -14.16
C ALA A 54 -11.72 -11.57 -13.82
N LEU A 55 -11.83 -11.94 -12.54
CA LEU A 55 -11.59 -13.31 -12.09
C LEU A 55 -12.70 -14.27 -12.48
N LYS A 56 -12.32 -15.48 -12.86
CA LYS A 56 -13.18 -16.65 -12.94
C LYS A 56 -13.69 -17.03 -11.55
N PRO A 57 -14.82 -17.78 -11.44
CA PRO A 57 -15.20 -18.39 -10.17
C PRO A 57 -14.03 -19.12 -9.53
N ASP A 58 -13.81 -18.94 -8.22
CA ASP A 58 -12.68 -19.46 -7.46
C ASP A 58 -11.29 -18.95 -7.90
N GLY A 59 -11.23 -17.87 -8.69
CA GLY A 59 -9.98 -17.17 -9.02
C GLY A 59 -9.46 -16.33 -7.86
N LEU A 60 -8.16 -16.15 -7.80
CA LEU A 60 -7.43 -15.49 -6.70
C LEU A 60 -7.05 -14.05 -7.06
N PHE A 61 -7.29 -13.13 -6.14
CA PHE A 61 -6.71 -11.79 -6.14
C PHE A 61 -5.57 -11.69 -5.13
N LEU A 62 -4.46 -11.09 -5.54
CA LEU A 62 -3.34 -10.72 -4.66
C LEU A 62 -3.00 -9.24 -4.86
N GLY A 63 -3.02 -8.46 -3.79
CA GLY A 63 -2.62 -7.05 -3.79
C GLY A 63 -1.46 -6.80 -2.85
N GLY A 64 -0.56 -5.89 -3.23
CA GLY A 64 0.51 -5.39 -2.37
C GLY A 64 0.73 -3.91 -2.64
N PHE A 65 0.77 -3.07 -1.58
CA PHE A 65 0.92 -1.62 -1.72
C PHE A 65 1.38 -0.98 -0.41
N PHE A 66 1.79 0.29 -0.47
CA PHE A 66 2.21 1.02 0.73
C PHE A 66 1.02 1.30 1.65
N GLY A 67 1.19 0.95 2.94
CA GLY A 67 0.21 1.17 4.00
C GLY A 67 0.42 2.48 4.76
N GLY A 68 -0.53 2.79 5.64
CA GLY A 68 -0.66 4.08 6.35
C GLY A 68 0.53 4.49 7.20
N GLU A 69 1.28 3.53 7.70
CA GLU A 69 2.50 3.77 8.49
C GLU A 69 3.73 4.14 7.63
N SER A 70 3.62 4.04 6.30
CA SER A 70 4.75 4.36 5.41
C SER A 70 5.07 5.84 5.44
N LEU A 71 6.37 6.14 5.50
CA LEU A 71 6.94 7.49 5.42
C LEU A 71 6.41 8.48 6.47
N THR A 72 5.97 7.97 7.63
CA THR A 72 5.44 8.82 8.72
C THR A 72 6.48 9.81 9.22
N GLU A 73 7.74 9.40 9.33
CA GLU A 73 8.85 10.27 9.71
C GLU A 73 9.09 11.37 8.66
N LEU A 74 9.11 11.01 7.37
CA LEU A 74 9.28 11.97 6.28
C LEU A 74 8.13 12.98 6.26
N ARG A 75 6.89 12.51 6.44
CA ARG A 75 5.70 13.38 6.51
C ARG A 75 5.82 14.38 7.65
N ASP A 76 6.25 13.93 8.83
CA ASP A 76 6.36 14.79 10.00
C ASP A 76 7.46 15.84 9.85
N VAL A 77 8.68 15.45 9.41
CA VAL A 77 9.77 16.42 9.28
C VAL A 77 9.55 17.42 8.16
N LEU A 78 8.95 17.02 7.04
CA LEU A 78 8.58 17.96 5.97
C LEU A 78 7.51 18.94 6.44
N ARG A 79 6.53 18.50 7.23
CA ARG A 79 5.52 19.37 7.84
C ARG A 79 6.17 20.41 8.75
N GLN A 80 7.06 20.01 9.64
CA GLN A 80 7.77 20.92 10.56
C GLN A 80 8.66 21.91 9.81
N ALA A 81 9.41 21.45 8.83
CA ALA A 81 10.28 22.29 8.02
C ALA A 81 9.48 23.32 7.19
N GLU A 82 8.35 22.91 6.62
CA GLU A 82 7.50 23.79 5.81
C GLU A 82 6.89 24.91 6.65
N ILE A 83 6.41 24.62 7.85
CA ILE A 83 5.94 25.65 8.79
C ILE A 83 7.06 26.63 9.10
N ALA A 84 8.26 26.14 9.39
CA ALA A 84 9.40 26.98 9.78
C ALA A 84 9.91 27.86 8.64
N VAL A 85 9.93 27.38 7.39
CA VAL A 85 10.53 28.06 6.25
C VAL A 85 9.50 28.86 5.44
N MET A 86 8.28 28.33 5.29
CA MET A 86 7.25 28.89 4.40
C MET A 86 6.07 29.51 5.16
N GLY A 87 5.94 29.28 6.47
CA GLY A 87 4.86 29.79 7.28
C GLY A 87 3.49 29.16 6.98
N GLY A 88 3.45 28.06 6.24
CA GLY A 88 2.23 27.36 5.85
C GLY A 88 2.44 25.86 5.69
N LEU A 89 1.41 25.13 5.28
CA LEU A 89 1.44 23.69 5.03
C LEU A 89 0.89 23.36 3.66
N SER A 90 1.54 22.43 2.97
CA SER A 90 1.01 21.77 1.79
C SER A 90 1.19 20.24 1.90
N PRO A 91 0.32 19.43 1.29
CA PRO A 91 0.49 18.00 1.33
C PRO A 91 1.71 17.59 0.49
N ARG A 92 2.69 16.92 1.13
CA ARG A 92 3.93 16.46 0.46
C ARG A 92 4.04 14.96 0.39
N VAL A 93 3.51 14.24 1.36
CA VAL A 93 3.46 12.79 1.39
C VAL A 93 2.00 12.39 1.42
N ALA A 94 1.58 11.56 0.46
CA ALA A 94 0.20 11.12 0.34
C ALA A 94 -0.26 10.36 1.61
N PRO A 95 -1.50 10.59 2.08
CA PRO A 95 -2.10 9.69 3.06
C PRO A 95 -2.29 8.32 2.41
N MET A 96 -1.92 7.27 3.12
CA MET A 96 -2.11 5.89 2.68
C MET A 96 -3.14 5.22 3.58
N GLY A 97 -3.88 4.24 3.05
CA GLY A 97 -4.92 3.53 3.78
C GLY A 97 -4.36 2.64 4.90
N ASP A 98 -5.08 2.56 6.01
CA ASP A 98 -4.73 1.60 7.06
C ASP A 98 -5.20 0.18 6.71
N LEU A 99 -4.62 -0.82 7.39
CA LEU A 99 -4.90 -2.24 7.15
C LEU A 99 -6.38 -2.57 7.30
N ARG A 100 -7.05 -2.03 8.33
CA ARG A 100 -8.45 -2.36 8.62
C ARG A 100 -9.38 -1.84 7.54
N ASP A 101 -9.18 -0.60 7.13
CA ASP A 101 -9.96 0.03 6.10
C ASP A 101 -9.78 -0.70 4.76
N MET A 102 -8.54 -0.98 4.40
CA MET A 102 -8.21 -1.68 3.15
C MET A 102 -8.74 -3.12 3.13
N GLY A 103 -8.64 -3.85 4.25
CA GLY A 103 -9.26 -5.17 4.38
C GLY A 103 -10.79 -5.14 4.23
N GLY A 104 -11.44 -4.11 4.75
CA GLY A 104 -12.88 -3.89 4.58
C GLY A 104 -13.31 -3.66 3.12
N LEU A 105 -12.40 -3.09 2.29
CA LEU A 105 -12.68 -2.86 0.86
C LEU A 105 -12.83 -4.17 0.08
N LEU A 106 -12.12 -5.25 0.44
CA LEU A 106 -12.24 -6.55 -0.23
C LEU A 106 -13.67 -7.10 -0.15
N GLY A 107 -14.28 -7.06 1.04
CA GLY A 107 -15.66 -7.46 1.21
C GLY A 107 -16.64 -6.59 0.40
N ARG A 108 -16.41 -5.27 0.38
CA ARG A 108 -17.22 -4.32 -0.41
C ARG A 108 -17.06 -4.55 -1.92
N ALA A 109 -15.89 -4.94 -2.38
CA ALA A 109 -15.61 -5.29 -3.78
C ALA A 109 -16.18 -6.66 -4.17
N GLY A 110 -16.69 -7.45 -3.22
CA GLY A 110 -17.35 -8.73 -3.47
C GLY A 110 -16.42 -9.94 -3.45
N PHE A 111 -15.23 -9.83 -2.85
CA PHE A 111 -14.36 -10.98 -2.63
C PHE A 111 -14.84 -11.87 -1.48
N ALA A 112 -14.71 -13.16 -1.64
CA ALA A 112 -14.83 -14.15 -0.58
C ALA A 112 -13.49 -14.40 0.11
N LEU A 113 -13.54 -14.90 1.35
CA LEU A 113 -12.37 -15.27 2.14
C LEU A 113 -11.29 -14.16 2.18
N PRO A 114 -11.66 -12.89 2.46
CA PRO A 114 -10.73 -11.78 2.44
C PRO A 114 -9.69 -11.93 3.54
N VAL A 115 -8.41 -11.75 3.18
CA VAL A 115 -7.30 -11.68 4.13
C VAL A 115 -6.55 -10.38 3.89
N ALA A 116 -6.21 -9.69 4.97
CA ALA A 116 -5.37 -8.52 4.96
C ALA A 116 -4.25 -8.70 5.99
N ASP A 117 -3.02 -8.44 5.59
CA ASP A 117 -1.82 -8.57 6.41
C ASP A 117 -0.87 -7.42 6.14
N THR A 118 0.09 -7.18 7.03
CA THR A 118 1.09 -6.13 6.88
C THR A 118 2.50 -6.64 7.14
N LEU A 119 3.43 -6.07 6.39
CA LEU A 119 4.85 -6.18 6.65
C LEU A 119 5.42 -4.79 6.93
N ARG A 120 5.86 -4.55 8.16
CA ARG A 120 6.51 -3.30 8.56
C ARG A 120 8.01 -3.47 8.56
N LYS A 121 8.71 -2.56 7.89
CA LYS A 121 10.17 -2.51 7.82
C LYS A 121 10.67 -1.12 8.18
N THR A 122 11.81 -1.08 8.87
CA THR A 122 12.59 0.13 9.05
C THR A 122 13.74 0.11 8.06
N ILE A 123 13.84 1.14 7.24
CA ILE A 123 14.91 1.33 6.27
C ILE A 123 15.76 2.50 6.76
N SER A 124 17.08 2.34 6.71
CA SER A 124 18.00 3.39 7.11
C SER A 124 18.56 4.11 5.91
N TYR A 125 18.60 5.45 5.99
CA TYR A 125 19.17 6.31 4.95
C TYR A 125 20.26 7.18 5.53
N ARG A 126 21.21 7.60 4.70
CA ARG A 126 22.27 8.53 5.11
C ARG A 126 21.70 9.90 5.49
N ASP A 127 20.72 10.37 4.73
CA ASP A 127 20.08 11.66 4.87
C ASP A 127 18.74 11.69 4.12
N ILE A 128 17.97 12.78 4.26
CA ILE A 128 16.70 12.96 3.57
C ILE A 128 16.84 12.97 2.05
N PHE A 129 17.98 13.44 1.51
CA PHE A 129 18.17 13.53 0.06
C PHE A 129 18.33 12.15 -0.57
N HIS A 130 18.98 11.22 0.15
CA HIS A 130 19.11 9.84 -0.27
C HIS A 130 17.73 9.13 -0.25
N LEU A 131 16.95 9.34 0.81
CA LEU A 131 15.57 8.82 0.87
C LEU A 131 14.71 9.36 -0.29
N ILE A 132 14.76 10.68 -0.55
CA ILE A 132 13.99 11.29 -1.65
C ILE A 132 14.50 10.80 -3.01
N GLY A 133 15.79 10.53 -3.15
CA GLY A 133 16.36 9.93 -4.35
C GLY A 133 15.74 8.57 -4.64
N ASP A 134 15.76 7.65 -3.69
CA ASP A 134 15.16 6.32 -3.81
C ASP A 134 13.66 6.39 -4.14
N LEU A 135 12.91 7.28 -3.45
CA LEU A 135 11.49 7.47 -3.75
C LEU A 135 11.25 7.92 -5.20
N ARG A 136 12.08 8.82 -5.73
CA ARG A 136 12.00 9.23 -7.14
C ARG A 136 12.32 8.11 -8.11
N ASP A 137 13.32 7.31 -7.78
CA ASP A 137 13.73 6.17 -8.62
C ASP A 137 12.65 5.09 -8.64
N MET A 138 11.89 4.94 -7.54
CA MET A 138 10.70 4.09 -7.49
C MET A 138 9.46 4.70 -8.17
N GLY A 139 9.49 5.97 -8.55
CA GLY A 139 8.33 6.69 -9.09
C GLY A 139 7.39 7.28 -8.04
N GLU A 140 7.72 7.15 -6.76
CA GLU A 140 6.94 7.66 -5.63
C GLU A 140 7.14 9.18 -5.48
N THR A 141 6.58 9.94 -6.41
CA THR A 141 6.63 11.41 -6.40
C THR A 141 5.32 12.01 -5.88
N ASN A 142 5.35 13.27 -5.45
CA ASN A 142 4.14 13.96 -4.99
C ASN A 142 3.25 14.37 -6.17
N VAL A 143 2.17 13.63 -6.40
CA VAL A 143 1.15 13.91 -7.43
C VAL A 143 -0.16 14.45 -6.85
N LEU A 144 -0.24 14.71 -5.55
CA LEU A 144 -1.44 15.23 -4.90
C LEU A 144 -1.92 16.53 -5.59
N ASP A 145 -3.19 16.63 -5.85
CA ASP A 145 -3.75 17.83 -6.54
C ASP A 145 -3.57 19.10 -5.69
N ALA A 146 -3.72 18.98 -4.39
CA ALA A 146 -3.53 20.08 -3.44
C ALA A 146 -2.05 20.41 -3.13
N ARG A 147 -1.07 19.78 -3.80
CA ARG A 147 0.34 20.07 -3.58
C ARG A 147 0.71 21.49 -4.00
N HIS A 148 1.69 22.06 -3.34
CA HIS A 148 2.30 23.32 -3.81
C HIS A 148 3.02 23.08 -5.15
N ARG A 149 2.62 23.82 -6.19
CA ARG A 149 3.08 23.58 -7.57
C ARG A 149 4.39 24.31 -7.92
N ALA A 150 4.76 25.34 -7.17
CA ALA A 150 6.04 26.00 -7.33
C ALA A 150 7.19 25.14 -6.76
N ALA A 151 8.38 25.30 -7.33
CA ALA A 151 9.56 24.62 -6.80
C ALA A 151 9.79 25.04 -5.35
N PRO A 152 9.93 24.10 -4.41
CA PRO A 152 10.20 24.43 -3.02
C PRO A 152 11.60 25.04 -2.87
N PRO A 153 11.78 25.97 -1.92
CA PRO A 153 13.11 26.51 -1.63
C PRO A 153 14.05 25.43 -1.11
N ARG A 154 15.34 25.55 -1.43
CA ARG A 154 16.35 24.57 -0.97
C ARG A 154 16.40 24.45 0.55
N ASP A 155 16.21 25.56 1.23
CA ASP A 155 16.24 25.65 2.70
C ASP A 155 15.19 24.74 3.37
N LEU A 156 14.07 24.48 2.70
CA LEU A 156 13.07 23.55 3.17
C LEU A 156 13.65 22.15 3.41
N PHE A 157 14.35 21.61 2.43
CA PHE A 157 14.92 20.26 2.53
C PHE A 157 16.13 20.19 3.45
N THR A 158 16.95 21.26 3.49
CA THR A 158 18.04 21.36 4.46
C THR A 158 17.49 21.38 5.88
N ARG A 159 16.46 22.17 6.12
CA ARG A 159 15.80 22.22 7.44
C ARG A 159 15.14 20.89 7.80
N ALA A 160 14.48 20.24 6.84
CA ALA A 160 13.90 18.92 7.04
C ALA A 160 14.97 17.88 7.40
N ASP A 161 16.14 17.91 6.77
CA ASP A 161 17.25 16.99 7.07
C ASP A 161 17.78 17.17 8.50
N GLU A 162 17.94 18.43 8.94
CA GLU A 162 18.34 18.76 10.32
C GLU A 162 17.32 18.21 11.34
N ILE A 163 16.01 18.43 11.11
CA ILE A 163 14.95 17.94 11.95
C ILE A 163 14.95 16.41 11.94
N TYR A 164 15.13 15.81 10.77
CA TYR A 164 15.13 14.34 10.63
C TYR A 164 16.23 13.70 11.48
N LYS A 165 17.47 14.18 11.35
CA LYS A 165 18.64 13.71 12.11
C LYS A 165 18.47 13.87 13.61
N THR A 166 17.73 14.88 14.04
CA THR A 166 17.51 15.15 15.46
C THR A 166 16.35 14.32 16.03
N THR A 167 15.25 14.18 15.25
CA THR A 167 14.01 13.58 15.74
C THR A 167 13.96 12.06 15.53
N TYR A 168 14.50 11.58 14.40
CA TYR A 168 14.47 10.19 14.01
C TYR A 168 15.86 9.63 13.67
N PRO A 169 16.84 9.78 14.57
CA PRO A 169 18.18 9.24 14.36
C PRO A 169 18.13 7.71 14.31
N PHE A 170 19.08 7.13 13.59
CA PHE A 170 19.34 5.71 13.52
C PHE A 170 20.83 5.43 13.69
N GLU A 171 21.20 4.17 13.76
CA GLU A 171 22.61 3.75 13.93
C GLU A 171 23.55 4.43 12.94
N GLU A 172 24.82 4.60 13.29
CA GLU A 172 25.87 5.16 12.45
C GLU A 172 25.54 6.56 11.87
N ASN A 173 24.89 7.41 12.63
CA ASN A 173 24.51 8.77 12.21
C ASN A 173 23.59 8.80 10.96
N ARG A 174 22.75 7.78 10.80
CA ARG A 174 21.75 7.66 9.75
C ARG A 174 20.37 8.11 10.26
N ILE A 175 19.43 8.22 9.36
CA ILE A 175 18.01 8.43 9.66
C ILE A 175 17.23 7.16 9.38
N ARG A 176 16.13 6.95 10.11
CA ARG A 176 15.21 5.82 9.87
C ARG A 176 14.00 6.27 9.07
N SER A 177 13.49 5.42 8.22
CA SER A 177 12.20 5.58 7.54
C SER A 177 11.39 4.31 7.69
N THR A 178 10.16 4.43 8.11
CA THR A 178 9.23 3.31 8.20
C THR A 178 8.59 3.07 6.83
N VAL A 179 8.55 1.81 6.43
CA VAL A 179 7.80 1.34 5.27
C VAL A 179 6.88 0.21 5.74
N GLU A 180 5.60 0.38 5.50
CA GLU A 180 4.58 -0.65 5.72
C GLU A 180 4.07 -1.10 4.35
N ILE A 181 4.07 -2.41 4.12
CA ILE A 181 3.44 -2.98 2.93
C ILE A 181 2.20 -3.73 3.40
N VAL A 182 1.06 -3.32 2.89
CA VAL A 182 -0.21 -4.02 3.08
C VAL A 182 -0.34 -5.07 1.99
N PHE A 183 -0.66 -6.29 2.40
CA PHE A 183 -1.00 -7.39 1.51
C PHE A 183 -2.48 -7.68 1.62
N LEU A 184 -3.15 -7.77 0.49
CA LEU A 184 -4.55 -8.16 0.38
C LEU A 184 -4.66 -9.42 -0.44
N SER A 185 -5.49 -10.37 0.00
CA SER A 185 -5.90 -11.48 -0.83
C SER A 185 -7.40 -11.74 -0.67
N GLY A 186 -8.01 -12.23 -1.74
CA GLY A 186 -9.42 -12.57 -1.76
C GLY A 186 -9.73 -13.43 -2.96
N TRP A 187 -10.79 -14.18 -2.89
CA TRP A 187 -11.22 -15.10 -3.92
C TRP A 187 -12.51 -14.64 -4.59
N LYS A 188 -12.64 -14.85 -5.88
CA LYS A 188 -13.94 -14.75 -6.53
C LYS A 188 -14.89 -15.77 -5.91
N PRO A 189 -16.08 -15.37 -5.42
CA PRO A 189 -17.02 -16.31 -4.82
C PRO A 189 -17.35 -17.48 -5.74
N ASP A 190 -17.32 -18.69 -5.17
CA ASP A 190 -17.75 -19.91 -5.83
C ASP A 190 -18.46 -20.85 -4.84
N ALA A 191 -19.31 -21.75 -5.36
CA ALA A 191 -20.07 -22.69 -4.54
C ALA A 191 -19.20 -23.78 -3.87
N SER A 192 -18.02 -24.05 -4.40
CA SER A 192 -17.04 -25.00 -3.86
C SER A 192 -16.33 -24.52 -2.61
N GLN A 193 -16.34 -23.18 -2.34
CA GLN A 193 -15.64 -22.58 -1.21
C GLN A 193 -16.28 -22.93 0.12
N GLN A 194 -15.43 -23.03 1.14
CA GLN A 194 -15.89 -23.26 2.51
C GLN A 194 -16.79 -22.12 2.97
N LYS A 195 -17.92 -22.49 3.54
CA LYS A 195 -18.86 -21.55 4.15
C LYS A 195 -18.67 -21.55 5.66
N PRO A 196 -18.77 -20.39 6.33
CA PRO A 196 -18.75 -20.34 7.78
C PRO A 196 -19.84 -21.29 8.34
N LEU A 197 -19.46 -22.05 9.35
CA LEU A 197 -20.42 -22.86 10.08
C LEU A 197 -21.44 -21.95 10.79
N ARG A 198 -22.68 -22.44 10.93
CA ARG A 198 -23.70 -21.67 11.66
C ARG A 198 -23.28 -21.47 13.11
N PRO A 199 -23.54 -20.32 13.73
CA PRO A 199 -23.31 -20.14 15.15
C PRO A 199 -23.99 -21.27 15.95
N GLY A 200 -23.26 -21.84 16.91
CA GLY A 200 -23.75 -22.98 17.73
C GLY A 200 -23.60 -24.36 17.08
N SER A 201 -23.01 -24.48 15.90
CA SER A 201 -22.79 -25.78 15.23
C SER A 201 -21.46 -26.46 15.63
N ALA A 202 -20.71 -25.91 16.58
CA ALA A 202 -19.48 -26.49 17.05
C ALA A 202 -19.74 -27.89 17.66
N GLN A 203 -19.05 -28.93 17.15
CA GLN A 203 -19.19 -30.30 17.60
C GLN A 203 -18.13 -30.71 18.63
N ALA A 204 -17.06 -29.91 18.78
CA ALA A 204 -16.00 -30.11 19.75
C ALA A 204 -15.71 -28.82 20.50
N ARG A 205 -15.28 -28.94 21.76
CA ARG A 205 -14.80 -27.80 22.52
C ARG A 205 -13.44 -27.34 21.96
N LEU A 206 -13.20 -26.03 21.97
CA LEU A 206 -11.94 -25.46 21.49
C LEU A 206 -10.73 -26.00 22.27
N ALA A 207 -10.87 -26.17 23.60
CA ALA A 207 -9.85 -26.75 24.45
C ALA A 207 -9.43 -28.17 24.01
N ASP A 208 -10.42 -29.03 23.69
CA ASP A 208 -10.17 -30.39 23.21
C ASP A 208 -9.47 -30.39 21.85
N ALA A 209 -9.85 -29.46 20.95
CA ALA A 209 -9.26 -29.33 19.62
C ALA A 209 -7.81 -28.79 19.68
N LEU A 210 -7.48 -27.97 20.68
CA LEU A 210 -6.14 -27.41 20.90
C LEU A 210 -5.28 -28.25 21.83
N GLY A 211 -5.81 -29.32 22.43
CA GLY A 211 -5.10 -30.17 23.39
C GLY A 211 -4.68 -29.46 24.67
N VAL A 212 -5.43 -28.42 25.08
CA VAL A 212 -5.17 -27.65 26.29
C VAL A 212 -6.24 -27.98 27.35
N THR A 213 -5.81 -28.05 28.62
CA THR A 213 -6.72 -28.21 29.75
C THR A 213 -7.38 -26.86 30.06
N GLU A 214 -8.71 -26.81 30.16
CA GLU A 214 -9.42 -25.64 30.70
C GLU A 214 -8.98 -25.41 32.17
N PHE A 215 -8.63 -24.16 32.49
CA PHE A 215 -8.37 -23.72 33.85
C PHE A 215 -9.67 -23.26 34.52
#